data_0356d30e32428e23d6fdb298ee95e821
#
_entry.id   0356d30e32428e23d6fdb298ee95e821
#
_cell.length_a   1.000
_cell.length_b   1.000
_cell.length_c   1.000
_cell.angle_alpha   90.00
_cell.angle_beta   90.00
_cell.angle_gamma   90.00
#
_symmetry.space_group_name_H-M   'P 1'
#
loop_
_entity.id
_entity.type
_entity.pdbx_description
1 polymer ?
#
loop_
_entity_poly.entity_id
_entity_poly.type
_entity_poly.pdbx_seq_one_letter_code
_entity_poly.pdbx_strand_id
1 'polypeptide(L)'
;MTHTTTTTELAWDHAVRDVPQSGVTGTRDAGPDELAAVARALDLIACTSLRVEYAIQPMSGGRYRLSGRLHAEVSQACVVTLDPVEGTLAETFEATFWPREAIPVPESGELAIDDAPEPEPIVAGQIAVGRVAFESLAAALEPYPRKPDAVLDWQPPMPAEANPTGATGPFAALATLKSKG
;
A
#
# COMPACT_ATOMS: atom_id res chain seq x y z
N MET A 1 -7.86 -15.81 17.69
CA MET A 1 -7.32 -14.76 16.82
C MET A 1 -7.78 -15.08 15.41
N THR A 2 -8.76 -14.35 14.93
CA THR A 2 -9.35 -14.52 13.60
C THR A 2 -8.37 -13.98 12.57
N HIS A 3 -7.76 -14.87 11.78
CA HIS A 3 -7.03 -14.48 10.59
C HIS A 3 -8.04 -13.87 9.62
N THR A 4 -8.02 -12.55 9.50
CA THR A 4 -8.72 -11.86 8.44
C THR A 4 -8.11 -12.36 7.12
N THR A 5 -8.86 -13.15 6.39
CA THR A 5 -8.51 -13.50 5.01
C THR A 5 -8.55 -12.19 4.24
N THR A 6 -7.40 -11.59 4.00
CA THR A 6 -7.29 -10.44 3.11
C THR A 6 -7.73 -10.93 1.75
N THR A 7 -8.94 -10.55 1.34
CA THR A 7 -9.39 -10.76 -0.04
C THR A 7 -8.45 -9.92 -0.90
N THR A 8 -7.58 -10.58 -1.62
CA THR A 8 -6.66 -9.90 -2.55
C THR A 8 -7.47 -9.41 -3.73
N GLU A 9 -7.47 -8.14 -3.99
CA GLU A 9 -8.16 -7.48 -5.10
C GLU A 9 -7.70 -8.04 -6.45
N LEU A 10 -6.48 -8.59 -6.50
CA LEU A 10 -5.89 -9.26 -7.64
C LEU A 10 -5.66 -10.74 -7.30
N ALA A 11 -6.56 -11.62 -7.73
CA ALA A 11 -6.46 -13.07 -7.49
C ALA A 11 -5.50 -13.74 -8.48
N TRP A 12 -4.29 -13.20 -8.64
CA TRP A 12 -3.27 -13.72 -9.56
C TRP A 12 -2.28 -14.60 -8.83
N ASP A 13 -2.71 -15.80 -8.51
CA ASP A 13 -1.86 -16.81 -7.89
C ASP A 13 -1.17 -17.67 -8.95
N HIS A 14 0.06 -18.09 -8.66
CA HIS A 14 0.82 -19.03 -9.47
C HIS A 14 1.12 -20.29 -8.66
N ALA A 15 0.64 -21.44 -9.13
CA ALA A 15 0.87 -22.70 -8.42
C ALA A 15 2.34 -23.12 -8.49
N VAL A 16 2.93 -23.41 -7.34
CA VAL A 16 4.32 -23.88 -7.20
C VAL A 16 4.62 -25.08 -8.09
N ARG A 17 3.65 -26.04 -8.20
CA ARG A 17 3.79 -27.22 -9.03
C ARG A 17 3.97 -26.92 -10.52
N ASP A 18 3.55 -25.73 -10.97
CA ASP A 18 3.58 -25.33 -12.38
C ASP A 18 4.85 -24.49 -12.68
N VAL A 19 5.74 -24.31 -11.71
CA VAL A 19 7.04 -23.64 -11.87
C VAL A 19 8.12 -24.68 -12.23
N PRO A 20 8.62 -24.71 -13.47
CA PRO A 20 9.69 -25.59 -13.86
C PRO A 20 11.03 -25.16 -13.23
N GLN A 21 12.04 -26.04 -13.26
CA GLN A 21 13.38 -25.75 -12.75
C GLN A 21 14.07 -24.59 -13.46
N SER A 22 13.66 -24.28 -14.70
CA SER A 22 14.15 -23.12 -15.46
C SER A 22 13.50 -21.80 -15.05
N GLY A 23 12.52 -21.84 -14.16
CA GLY A 23 11.65 -20.71 -13.85
C GLY A 23 10.54 -20.51 -14.88
N VAL A 24 9.66 -19.56 -14.60
CA VAL A 24 8.54 -19.18 -15.45
C VAL A 24 8.41 -17.66 -15.51
N THR A 25 7.95 -17.15 -16.63
CA THR A 25 7.57 -15.74 -16.80
C THR A 25 6.09 -15.65 -17.12
N GLY A 26 5.47 -14.56 -16.71
CA GLY A 26 4.07 -14.29 -16.98
C GLY A 26 3.79 -12.81 -17.16
N THR A 27 2.64 -12.55 -17.78
CA THR A 27 2.08 -11.20 -17.89
C THR A 27 0.62 -11.25 -17.49
N ARG A 28 0.18 -10.24 -16.75
CA ARG A 28 -1.21 -10.04 -16.34
C ARG A 28 -1.62 -8.61 -16.63
N ASP A 29 -2.80 -8.48 -17.21
CA ASP A 29 -3.49 -7.21 -17.37
C ASP A 29 -4.77 -7.28 -16.53
N ALA A 30 -5.00 -6.31 -15.67
CA ALA A 30 -6.18 -6.28 -14.81
C ALA A 30 -7.45 -6.03 -15.65
N GLY A 31 -8.46 -6.85 -15.40
CA GLY A 31 -9.79 -6.65 -15.98
C GLY A 31 -10.55 -5.50 -15.31
N PRO A 32 -11.69 -5.08 -15.91
CA PRO A 32 -12.46 -3.94 -15.38
C PRO A 32 -12.89 -4.09 -13.92
N ASP A 33 -13.28 -5.30 -13.50
CA ASP A 33 -13.70 -5.57 -12.12
C ASP A 33 -12.52 -5.51 -11.14
N GLU A 34 -11.35 -5.99 -11.57
CA GLU A 34 -10.11 -5.92 -10.78
C GLU A 34 -9.63 -4.47 -10.65
N LEU A 35 -9.66 -3.68 -11.74
CA LEU A 35 -9.33 -2.25 -11.70
C LEU A 35 -10.25 -1.48 -10.75
N ALA A 36 -11.55 -1.77 -10.78
CA ALA A 36 -12.52 -1.16 -9.87
C ALA A 36 -12.28 -1.59 -8.40
N ALA A 37 -11.88 -2.85 -8.16
CA ALA A 37 -11.55 -3.34 -6.83
C ALA A 37 -10.27 -2.67 -6.29
N VAL A 38 -9.23 -2.57 -7.10
CA VAL A 38 -7.97 -1.86 -6.78
C VAL A 38 -8.25 -0.40 -6.46
N ALA A 39 -9.00 0.31 -7.30
CA ALA A 39 -9.34 1.72 -7.08
C ALA A 39 -10.06 1.92 -5.74
N ARG A 40 -11.01 1.05 -5.42
CA ARG A 40 -11.75 1.09 -4.14
C ARG A 40 -10.85 0.81 -2.94
N ALA A 41 -9.99 -0.20 -3.04
CA ALA A 41 -9.13 -0.63 -1.94
C ALA A 41 -8.04 0.42 -1.61
N LEU A 42 -7.59 1.17 -2.62
CA LEU A 42 -6.55 2.21 -2.49
C LEU A 42 -7.11 3.64 -2.42
N ASP A 43 -8.43 3.79 -2.29
CA ASP A 43 -9.12 5.10 -2.24
C ASP A 43 -8.75 6.01 -3.42
N LEU A 44 -8.64 5.42 -4.61
CA LEU A 44 -8.40 6.16 -5.85
C LEU A 44 -9.71 6.61 -6.48
N ILE A 45 -9.69 7.74 -7.18
CA ILE A 45 -10.79 8.15 -8.05
C ILE A 45 -10.98 7.11 -9.16
N ALA A 46 -9.88 6.66 -9.76
CA ALA A 46 -9.87 5.61 -10.77
C ALA A 46 -8.52 4.89 -10.83
N CYS A 47 -8.55 3.63 -11.25
CA CYS A 47 -7.41 2.91 -11.82
C CYS A 47 -7.84 2.47 -13.21
N THR A 48 -7.25 3.03 -14.26
CA THR A 48 -7.68 2.82 -15.65
C THR A 48 -6.87 1.75 -16.36
N SER A 49 -5.67 1.47 -15.86
CA SER A 49 -4.77 0.45 -16.39
C SER A 49 -3.89 -0.12 -15.28
N LEU A 50 -3.72 -1.42 -15.27
CA LEU A 50 -2.70 -2.10 -14.44
C LEU A 50 -2.20 -3.32 -15.21
N ARG A 51 -0.92 -3.30 -15.56
CA ARG A 51 -0.20 -4.39 -16.21
C ARG A 51 0.97 -4.82 -15.35
N VAL A 52 1.14 -6.13 -15.19
CA VAL A 52 2.24 -6.74 -14.43
C VAL A 52 2.95 -7.77 -15.28
N GLU A 53 4.25 -7.61 -15.41
CA GLU A 53 5.16 -8.61 -15.98
C GLU A 53 6.00 -9.18 -14.84
N TYR A 54 6.06 -10.51 -14.75
CA TYR A 54 6.77 -11.16 -13.64
C TYR A 54 7.55 -12.39 -14.08
N ALA A 55 8.52 -12.75 -13.26
CA ALA A 55 9.28 -13.99 -13.35
C ALA A 55 9.30 -14.65 -11.97
N ILE A 56 9.13 -15.98 -11.95
CA ILE A 56 9.30 -16.81 -10.77
C ILE A 56 10.44 -17.76 -11.02
N GLN A 57 11.45 -17.75 -10.14
CA GLN A 57 12.62 -18.61 -10.22
C GLN A 57 12.67 -19.52 -9.00
N PRO A 58 12.79 -20.85 -9.19
CA PRO A 58 13.00 -21.77 -8.09
C PRO A 58 14.38 -21.56 -7.47
N MET A 59 14.44 -21.69 -6.15
CA MET A 59 15.65 -21.64 -5.36
C MET A 59 15.81 -22.95 -4.58
N SER A 60 16.97 -23.17 -3.95
CA SER A 60 17.20 -24.33 -3.11
C SER A 60 16.24 -24.37 -1.91
N GLY A 61 15.88 -25.59 -1.47
CA GLY A 61 15.03 -25.78 -0.28
C GLY A 61 13.55 -25.46 -0.49
N GLY A 62 13.02 -25.59 -1.71
CA GLY A 62 11.62 -25.33 -2.02
C GLY A 62 11.21 -23.86 -1.94
N ARG A 63 12.17 -22.98 -2.04
CA ARG A 63 12.00 -21.53 -2.04
C ARG A 63 11.84 -21.00 -3.46
N TYR A 64 11.25 -19.83 -3.60
CA TYR A 64 11.05 -19.17 -4.89
C TYR A 64 11.34 -17.69 -4.78
N ARG A 65 11.94 -17.13 -5.84
CA ARG A 65 12.07 -15.69 -6.03
C ARG A 65 11.04 -15.24 -7.05
N LEU A 66 10.19 -14.31 -6.66
CA LEU A 66 9.31 -13.56 -7.55
C LEU A 66 9.97 -12.22 -7.81
N SER A 67 10.11 -11.84 -9.07
CA SER A 67 10.51 -10.49 -9.49
C SER A 67 9.59 -10.02 -10.58
N GLY A 68 9.36 -8.71 -10.68
CA GLY A 68 8.46 -8.19 -11.69
C GLY A 68 8.53 -6.69 -11.85
N ARG A 69 7.71 -6.23 -12.79
CA ARG A 69 7.49 -4.82 -13.09
C ARG A 69 6.00 -4.60 -13.25
N LEU A 70 5.51 -3.53 -12.65
CA LEU A 70 4.15 -3.06 -12.87
C LEU A 70 4.15 -1.72 -13.61
N HIS A 71 3.09 -1.52 -14.38
CA HIS A 71 2.72 -0.25 -14.99
C HIS A 71 1.25 0.01 -14.68
N ALA A 72 0.93 1.19 -14.19
CA ALA A 72 -0.44 1.55 -13.85
C ALA A 72 -0.73 3.00 -14.23
N GLU A 73 -1.99 3.25 -14.60
CA GLU A 73 -2.56 4.59 -14.77
C GLU A 73 -3.63 4.77 -13.70
N VAL A 74 -3.46 5.79 -12.87
CA VAL A 74 -4.30 6.05 -11.70
C VAL A 74 -4.75 7.51 -11.65
N SER A 75 -5.88 7.74 -11.03
CA SER A 75 -6.36 9.08 -10.71
C SER A 75 -6.57 9.19 -9.21
N GLN A 76 -5.85 10.10 -8.56
CA GLN A 76 -5.92 10.36 -7.12
C GLN A 76 -6.61 11.70 -6.84
N ALA A 77 -7.22 11.86 -5.67
CA ALA A 77 -7.79 13.14 -5.28
C ALA A 77 -6.69 14.12 -4.83
N CYS A 78 -6.67 15.31 -5.41
CA CYS A 78 -5.80 16.39 -4.94
C CYS A 78 -6.07 16.67 -3.47
N VAL A 79 -5.03 16.67 -2.62
CA VAL A 79 -5.18 16.92 -1.16
C VAL A 79 -5.66 18.33 -0.82
N VAL A 80 -5.66 19.25 -1.78
CA VAL A 80 -6.08 20.64 -1.58
C VAL A 80 -7.48 20.91 -2.13
N THR A 81 -7.76 20.46 -3.38
CA THR A 81 -8.98 20.81 -4.11
C THR A 81 -9.93 19.65 -4.29
N LEU A 82 -9.51 18.41 -3.99
CA LEU A 82 -10.21 17.15 -4.24
C LEU A 82 -10.42 16.83 -5.74
N ASP A 83 -9.91 17.66 -6.63
CA ASP A 83 -9.96 17.41 -8.06
C ASP A 83 -9.06 16.21 -8.45
N PRO A 84 -9.33 15.53 -9.57
CA PRO A 84 -8.50 14.45 -10.06
C PRO A 84 -7.06 14.91 -10.39
N VAL A 85 -6.10 14.10 -9.98
CA VAL A 85 -4.68 14.18 -10.36
C VAL A 85 -4.32 12.88 -11.03
N GLU A 86 -4.08 12.93 -12.33
CA GLU A 86 -3.67 11.75 -13.11
C GLU A 86 -2.20 11.44 -12.86
N GLY A 87 -1.90 10.13 -12.71
CA GLY A 87 -0.56 9.62 -12.51
C GLY A 87 -0.30 8.36 -13.33
N THR A 88 0.91 8.23 -13.82
CA THR A 88 1.42 6.99 -14.43
C THR A 88 2.54 6.45 -13.54
N LEU A 89 2.41 5.19 -13.14
CA LEU A 89 3.33 4.50 -12.25
C LEU A 89 4.07 3.40 -13.01
N ALA A 90 5.35 3.28 -12.76
CA ALA A 90 6.20 2.22 -13.31
C ALA A 90 7.18 1.78 -12.22
N GLU A 91 6.89 0.64 -11.58
CA GLU A 91 7.65 0.14 -10.45
C GLU A 91 8.16 -1.28 -10.69
N THR A 92 9.26 -1.61 -10.00
CA THR A 92 9.79 -2.96 -9.94
C THR A 92 9.59 -3.52 -8.55
N PHE A 93 9.34 -4.82 -8.47
CA PHE A 93 9.19 -5.49 -7.19
C PHE A 93 9.97 -6.80 -7.16
N GLU A 94 10.35 -7.20 -5.97
CA GLU A 94 10.95 -8.51 -5.69
C GLU A 94 10.43 -9.02 -4.34
N ALA A 95 10.12 -10.32 -4.28
CA ALA A 95 9.76 -11.02 -3.06
C ALA A 95 10.32 -12.44 -3.08
N THR A 96 10.63 -12.99 -1.91
CA THR A 96 11.01 -14.42 -1.77
C THR A 96 9.90 -15.17 -1.06
N PHE A 97 9.54 -16.33 -1.60
CA PHE A 97 8.51 -17.20 -1.06
C PHE A 97 9.14 -18.46 -0.48
N TRP A 98 8.83 -18.75 0.78
CA TRP A 98 9.37 -19.89 1.49
C TRP A 98 8.26 -20.83 1.94
N PRO A 99 8.54 -22.17 2.01
CA PRO A 99 7.68 -23.08 2.76
C PRO A 99 7.48 -22.54 4.17
N ARG A 100 6.25 -22.59 4.67
CA ARG A 100 5.89 -22.01 5.97
C ARG A 100 6.75 -22.53 7.11
N GLU A 101 7.14 -23.81 7.00
CA GLU A 101 7.96 -24.51 7.99
C GLU A 101 9.44 -24.03 7.99
N ALA A 102 9.86 -23.39 6.90
CA ALA A 102 11.23 -22.89 6.72
C ALA A 102 11.37 -21.43 7.17
N ILE A 103 10.28 -20.73 7.47
CA ILE A 103 10.31 -19.35 7.95
C ILE A 103 10.63 -19.37 9.45
N PRO A 104 11.72 -18.72 9.88
CA PRO A 104 12.09 -18.67 11.29
C PRO A 104 11.00 -17.97 12.11
N VAL A 105 10.59 -18.57 13.22
CA VAL A 105 9.74 -17.90 14.22
C VAL A 105 10.68 -17.27 15.24
N PRO A 106 10.65 -15.96 15.46
CA PRO A 106 11.48 -15.32 16.49
C PRO A 106 11.16 -15.91 17.87
N GLU A 107 12.12 -16.51 18.55
CA GLU A 107 11.94 -17.11 19.89
C GLU A 107 11.81 -16.09 21.02
N SER A 108 12.15 -14.84 20.78
CA SER A 108 12.03 -13.74 21.74
C SER A 108 11.70 -12.47 20.98
N GLY A 109 10.82 -11.64 21.53
CA GLY A 109 10.27 -10.43 20.90
C GLY A 109 11.26 -9.32 20.51
N GLU A 110 12.50 -9.66 20.26
CA GLU A 110 13.48 -8.83 19.58
C GLU A 110 13.31 -9.06 18.06
N LEU A 111 12.66 -8.11 17.41
CA LEU A 111 12.76 -7.96 15.97
C LEU A 111 14.25 -7.73 15.67
N ALA A 112 14.95 -8.76 15.18
CA ALA A 112 16.22 -8.54 14.55
C ALA A 112 15.95 -7.60 13.37
N ILE A 113 16.46 -6.38 13.44
CA ILE A 113 16.48 -5.46 12.31
C ILE A 113 17.53 -6.02 11.36
N ASP A 114 17.14 -7.06 10.63
CA ASP A 114 17.93 -7.54 9.50
C ASP A 114 17.42 -6.75 8.28
N ASP A 115 18.34 -6.14 7.54
CA ASP A 115 18.00 -5.32 6.36
C ASP A 115 17.41 -6.13 5.20
N ALA A 116 17.31 -7.45 5.33
CA ALA A 116 16.73 -8.32 4.32
C ALA A 116 15.21 -8.35 4.42
N PRO A 117 14.48 -8.21 3.29
CA PRO A 117 13.03 -8.35 3.27
C PRO A 117 12.59 -9.70 3.84
N GLU A 118 11.61 -9.67 4.73
CA GLU A 118 11.05 -10.89 5.32
C GLU A 118 10.45 -11.80 4.23
N PRO A 119 10.74 -13.11 4.25
CA PRO A 119 10.21 -14.01 3.24
C PRO A 119 8.70 -14.21 3.42
N GLU A 120 8.00 -14.28 2.31
CA GLU A 120 6.57 -14.55 2.25
C GLU A 120 6.26 -16.04 2.38
N PRO A 121 5.22 -16.45 3.09
CA PRO A 121 4.83 -17.83 3.16
C PRO A 121 4.18 -18.31 1.86
N ILE A 122 4.58 -19.51 1.40
CA ILE A 122 3.80 -20.24 0.39
C ILE A 122 2.53 -20.76 1.08
N VAL A 123 1.37 -20.27 0.64
CA VAL A 123 0.06 -20.67 1.18
C VAL A 123 -0.65 -21.56 0.18
N ALA A 124 -1.11 -22.73 0.62
CA ALA A 124 -1.82 -23.71 -0.22
C ALA A 124 -1.06 -24.08 -1.53
N GLY A 125 0.28 -24.00 -1.53
CA GLY A 125 1.09 -24.26 -2.71
C GLY A 125 1.01 -23.16 -3.77
N GLN A 126 0.64 -21.94 -3.39
CA GLN A 126 0.50 -20.80 -4.28
C GLN A 126 1.53 -19.72 -3.96
N ILE A 127 2.00 -19.04 -5.00
CA ILE A 127 2.79 -17.81 -4.96
C ILE A 127 1.84 -16.67 -5.31
N ALA A 128 1.60 -15.77 -4.36
CA ALA A 128 0.61 -14.70 -4.46
C ALA A 128 1.16 -13.51 -5.26
N VAL A 129 1.27 -13.65 -6.58
CA VAL A 129 1.79 -12.61 -7.48
C VAL A 129 0.94 -11.34 -7.41
N GLY A 130 -0.39 -11.51 -7.41
CA GLY A 130 -1.33 -10.37 -7.37
C GLY A 130 -1.21 -9.55 -6.09
N ARG A 131 -1.00 -10.21 -4.94
CA ARG A 131 -0.82 -9.52 -3.66
C ARG A 131 0.45 -8.67 -3.66
N VAL A 132 1.59 -9.23 -4.09
CA VAL A 132 2.86 -8.48 -4.15
C VAL A 132 2.75 -7.31 -5.13
N ALA A 133 2.11 -7.51 -6.28
CA ALA A 133 1.88 -6.42 -7.24
C ALA A 133 0.97 -5.32 -6.67
N PHE A 134 -0.10 -5.70 -5.94
CA PHE A 134 -0.99 -4.75 -5.28
C PHE A 134 -0.28 -3.93 -4.19
N GLU A 135 0.50 -4.59 -3.33
CA GLU A 135 1.29 -3.93 -2.28
C GLU A 135 2.35 -2.98 -2.88
N SER A 136 2.98 -3.39 -3.98
CA SER A 136 3.95 -2.55 -4.70
C SER A 136 3.27 -1.33 -5.33
N LEU A 137 2.08 -1.51 -5.92
CA LEU A 137 1.28 -0.40 -6.43
C LEU A 137 0.91 0.58 -5.31
N ALA A 138 0.44 0.05 -4.17
CA ALA A 138 0.06 0.88 -3.02
C ALA A 138 1.24 1.71 -2.49
N ALA A 139 2.44 1.12 -2.45
CA ALA A 139 3.66 1.79 -2.01
C ALA A 139 4.16 2.85 -3.01
N ALA A 140 3.83 2.71 -4.29
CA ALA A 140 4.24 3.62 -5.37
C ALA A 140 3.32 4.84 -5.53
N LEU A 141 2.14 4.84 -4.91
CA LEU A 141 1.21 5.96 -4.99
C LEU A 141 1.80 7.22 -4.36
N GLU A 142 1.51 8.38 -4.97
CA GLU A 142 1.87 9.66 -4.36
C GLU A 142 1.08 9.86 -3.05
N PRO A 143 1.76 9.98 -1.90
CA PRO A 143 1.06 10.10 -0.61
C PRO A 143 0.32 11.45 -0.44
N TYR A 144 0.71 12.48 -1.20
CA TYR A 144 0.12 13.81 -1.16
C TYR A 144 -0.12 14.35 -2.57
N PRO A 145 -0.99 13.72 -3.36
CA PRO A 145 -1.23 14.12 -4.73
C PRO A 145 -1.74 15.56 -4.78
N ARG A 146 -1.12 16.40 -5.60
CA ARG A 146 -1.42 17.82 -5.67
C ARG A 146 -1.33 18.34 -7.11
N LYS A 147 -2.35 19.10 -7.52
CA LYS A 147 -2.28 19.86 -8.76
C LYS A 147 -1.23 20.97 -8.65
N PRO A 148 -0.50 21.29 -9.72
CA PRO A 148 0.54 22.32 -9.70
C PRO A 148 0.06 23.70 -9.27
N ASP A 149 -1.20 24.03 -9.58
CA ASP A 149 -1.86 25.31 -9.32
C ASP A 149 -2.85 25.27 -8.16
N ALA A 150 -2.86 24.19 -7.37
CA ALA A 150 -3.76 24.04 -6.24
C ALA A 150 -3.47 25.08 -5.14
N VAL A 151 -4.42 25.93 -4.89
CA VAL A 151 -4.40 26.93 -3.81
C VAL A 151 -5.50 26.61 -2.81
N LEU A 152 -5.14 26.59 -1.52
CA LEU A 152 -6.12 26.45 -0.45
C LEU A 152 -6.86 27.79 -0.28
N ASP A 153 -8.08 27.87 -0.76
CA ASP A 153 -8.99 29.03 -0.51
C ASP A 153 -9.67 28.86 0.86
N TRP A 154 -8.84 28.73 1.90
CA TRP A 154 -9.34 28.69 3.26
C TRP A 154 -9.08 30.04 3.94
N GLN A 155 -10.15 30.71 4.37
CA GLN A 155 -10.07 31.86 5.24
C GLN A 155 -10.41 31.40 6.66
N PRO A 156 -9.58 31.73 7.66
CA PRO A 156 -9.95 31.44 9.04
C PRO A 156 -11.28 32.14 9.34
N PRO A 157 -12.20 31.49 10.06
CA PRO A 157 -13.40 32.16 10.52
C PRO A 157 -12.95 33.43 11.24
N MET A 158 -13.53 34.58 10.85
CA MET A 158 -13.29 35.84 11.55
C MET A 158 -13.45 35.57 13.05
N PRO A 159 -12.48 35.97 13.90
CA PRO A 159 -12.66 35.84 15.34
C PRO A 159 -13.99 36.51 15.66
N ALA A 160 -14.92 35.75 16.24
CA ALA A 160 -16.11 36.39 16.86
C ALA A 160 -15.54 37.49 17.75
N GLU A 161 -16.05 38.74 17.57
CA GLU A 161 -15.56 39.92 18.28
C GLU A 161 -15.19 39.53 19.71
N ALA A 162 -13.90 39.70 20.06
CA ALA A 162 -13.39 39.26 21.34
C ALA A 162 -14.28 39.87 22.40
N ASN A 163 -15.11 39.07 23.03
CA ASN A 163 -15.93 39.51 24.15
C ASN A 163 -14.93 39.98 25.23
N PRO A 164 -14.86 41.29 25.54
CA PRO A 164 -13.80 41.82 26.41
C PRO A 164 -13.93 41.37 27.87
N THR A 165 -14.92 40.55 28.17
CA THR A 165 -15.15 40.00 29.51
C THR A 165 -14.84 38.48 29.52
N GLY A 166 -13.57 38.14 29.78
CA GLY A 166 -13.20 36.90 30.44
C GLY A 166 -13.36 35.63 29.64
N ALA A 167 -12.24 35.03 29.42
CA ALA A 167 -12.00 33.61 29.11
C ALA A 167 -13.25 32.69 29.16
N THR A 168 -13.92 32.50 28.04
CA THR A 168 -15.02 31.53 27.89
C THR A 168 -14.73 30.43 26.88
N GLY A 169 -13.45 30.25 26.49
CA GLY A 169 -13.02 29.14 25.63
C GLY A 169 -12.75 27.87 26.42
N PRO A 170 -12.78 26.68 25.76
CA PRO A 170 -12.49 25.38 26.41
C PRO A 170 -11.13 25.33 27.10
N PHE A 171 -10.21 26.24 26.78
CA PHE A 171 -8.88 26.38 27.37
C PHE A 171 -8.77 27.50 28.40
N ALA A 172 -9.86 28.17 28.76
CA ALA A 172 -9.88 29.23 29.76
C ALA A 172 -9.32 28.78 31.13
N ALA A 173 -9.53 27.51 31.47
CA ALA A 173 -9.01 26.91 32.69
C ALA A 173 -7.46 26.87 32.76
N LEU A 174 -6.77 26.93 31.61
CA LEU A 174 -5.30 26.94 31.58
C LEU A 174 -4.70 28.27 32.02
N ALA A 175 -5.47 29.36 31.96
CA ALA A 175 -5.02 30.66 32.44
C ALA A 175 -4.74 30.67 33.97
N THR A 176 -5.46 29.83 34.72
CA THR A 176 -5.28 29.69 36.17
C THR A 176 -3.99 28.94 36.55
N LEU A 177 -3.45 28.11 35.65
CA LEU A 177 -2.20 27.40 35.89
C LEU A 177 -0.96 28.30 35.74
N LYS A 178 -1.04 29.35 34.93
CA LYS A 178 0.05 30.30 34.68
C LYS A 178 0.29 31.26 35.88
N SER A 179 -0.66 31.41 36.78
CA SER A 179 -0.55 32.31 37.93
C SER A 179 0.00 31.66 39.23
N LYS A 180 0.37 30.36 39.17
CA LYS A 180 0.89 29.58 40.30
C LYS A 180 2.35 29.16 40.15
N GLY A 181 3.12 29.79 39.25
CA GLY A 181 4.55 29.56 39.06
C GLY A 181 5.36 30.82 39.42
#